data_6d3b141e1da2f019252fde49d8fa4d7a
#
_entry.id   6d3b141e1da2f019252fde49d8fa4d7a
#
_cell.length_a   1.000
_cell.length_b   1.000
_cell.length_c   1.000
_cell.angle_alpha   90.00
_cell.angle_beta   90.00
_cell.angle_gamma   90.00
#
_symmetry.space_group_name_H-M   'P 1'
#
loop_
_entity.id
_entity.type
_entity.pdbx_description
1 polymer ?
#
loop_
_entity_poly.entity_id
_entity_poly.type
_entity_poly.pdbx_seq_one_letter_code
_entity_poly.pdbx_strand_id
1 'polypeptide(L)'
;MKILVTGASGFVGRNLVSALENIRDKKDTTRNIQVECVYQYDRKSTSEELMDYCKDADFVFNLAGVNRPKKQSEFMEGNYEFADTLLDALRKNNNRCPVMLASSIQAALTGRFAGSDYGKSKLAGEELFFKYGRSNGVNVLVYRFPNLFGKWCRPNYNSAVATFCHNIANDLPIQVNDRNTELELLYIDDLIDEMIAALEGREHRCEFEDTTAVPDVNGRYCYAPVTHHVTLGEIADLLD
;
A
#
# COMPACT_ATOMS: atom_id res chain seq x y z
N MET A 1 15.83 13.87 -2.72
CA MET A 1 14.35 13.85 -2.77
C MET A 1 13.81 13.92 -1.36
N LYS A 2 12.76 14.69 -1.15
CA LYS A 2 11.95 14.74 0.08
C LYS A 2 10.70 13.91 -0.15
N ILE A 3 10.50 12.88 0.64
CA ILE A 3 9.47 11.86 0.41
C ILE A 3 8.49 11.90 1.57
N LEU A 4 7.20 12.09 1.26
CA LEU A 4 6.12 12.00 2.25
C LEU A 4 5.54 10.58 2.27
N VAL A 5 5.53 9.96 3.44
CA VAL A 5 4.90 8.65 3.68
C VAL A 5 3.77 8.84 4.69
N THR A 6 2.52 8.69 4.24
CA THR A 6 1.37 8.65 5.16
C THR A 6 1.11 7.22 5.63
N GLY A 7 0.60 7.04 6.85
CA GLY A 7 0.51 5.71 7.45
C GLY A 7 1.87 5.09 7.76
N ALA A 8 2.85 5.94 8.08
CA ALA A 8 4.26 5.59 8.28
C ALA A 8 4.48 4.53 9.37
N SER A 9 3.67 4.50 10.43
CA SER A 9 3.74 3.48 11.50
C SER A 9 3.02 2.16 11.16
N GLY A 10 2.33 2.08 10.02
CA GLY A 10 1.68 0.88 9.53
C GLY A 10 2.66 -0.19 9.05
N PHE A 11 2.14 -1.37 8.69
CA PHE A 11 2.99 -2.49 8.25
C PHE A 11 3.85 -2.11 7.01
N VAL A 12 3.23 -1.65 5.94
CA VAL A 12 3.95 -1.23 4.72
C VAL A 12 4.78 0.02 4.99
N GLY A 13 4.20 1.01 5.69
CA GLY A 13 4.86 2.28 6.00
C GLY A 13 6.17 2.11 6.75
N ARG A 14 6.21 1.28 7.79
CA ARG A 14 7.44 1.01 8.56
C ARG A 14 8.55 0.39 7.70
N ASN A 15 8.19 -0.55 6.83
CA ASN A 15 9.15 -1.19 5.92
C ASN A 15 9.69 -0.17 4.91
N LEU A 16 8.82 0.63 4.29
CA LEU A 16 9.22 1.67 3.34
C LEU A 16 10.09 2.76 4.02
N VAL A 17 9.66 3.28 5.16
CA VAL A 17 10.43 4.29 5.90
C VAL A 17 11.81 3.76 6.25
N SER A 18 11.90 2.52 6.77
CA SER A 18 13.19 1.89 7.09
C SER A 18 14.11 1.77 5.87
N ALA A 19 13.57 1.38 4.71
CA ALA A 19 14.33 1.29 3.47
C ALA A 19 14.82 2.67 3.00
N LEU A 20 13.94 3.68 2.99
CA LEU A 20 14.28 5.05 2.58
C LEU A 20 15.32 5.68 3.52
N GLU A 21 15.23 5.43 4.83
CA GLU A 21 16.22 5.90 5.81
C GLU A 21 17.57 5.21 5.63
N ASN A 22 17.61 3.92 5.29
CA ASN A 22 18.85 3.23 4.97
C ASN A 22 19.52 3.81 3.71
N ILE A 23 18.76 4.20 2.71
CA ILE A 23 19.29 4.88 1.52
C ILE A 23 19.81 6.27 1.89
N ARG A 24 19.03 7.07 2.64
CA ARG A 24 19.42 8.40 3.14
C ARG A 24 20.73 8.35 3.91
N ASP A 25 20.85 7.39 4.81
CA ASP A 25 22.00 7.21 5.70
C ASP A 25 23.18 6.50 5.01
N LYS A 26 23.07 6.20 3.70
CA LYS A 26 24.08 5.49 2.89
C LYS A 26 24.42 4.09 3.42
N LYS A 27 23.49 3.46 4.14
CA LYS A 27 23.58 2.05 4.57
C LYS A 27 23.19 1.10 3.43
N ASP A 28 22.23 1.51 2.58
CA ASP A 28 21.94 0.88 1.32
C ASP A 28 22.53 1.74 0.18
N THR A 29 23.53 1.19 -0.50
CA THR A 29 24.22 1.82 -1.64
C THR A 29 23.88 1.14 -2.96
N THR A 30 22.93 0.21 -2.97
CA THR A 30 22.54 -0.54 -4.18
C THR A 30 21.53 0.24 -5.04
N ARG A 31 20.92 1.28 -4.47
CA ARG A 31 19.91 2.12 -5.13
C ARG A 31 20.52 3.40 -5.69
N ASN A 32 20.11 3.79 -6.88
CA ASN A 32 20.62 5.00 -7.55
C ASN A 32 19.71 6.23 -7.29
N ILE A 33 19.20 6.36 -6.06
CA ILE A 33 18.40 7.50 -5.62
C ILE A 33 19.05 8.20 -4.43
N GLN A 34 18.82 9.50 -4.32
CA GLN A 34 19.25 10.29 -3.17
C GLN A 34 18.03 10.73 -2.36
N VAL A 35 17.90 10.19 -1.17
CA VAL A 35 16.87 10.58 -0.20
C VAL A 35 17.47 11.66 0.71
N GLU A 36 16.85 12.84 0.75
CA GLU A 36 17.23 13.94 1.62
C GLU A 36 16.45 13.87 2.94
N CYS A 37 15.14 13.69 2.85
CA CYS A 37 14.25 13.68 3.98
C CYS A 37 13.10 12.68 3.76
N VAL A 38 12.66 12.04 4.85
CA VAL A 38 11.46 11.20 4.89
C VAL A 38 10.48 11.82 5.88
N TYR A 39 9.44 12.47 5.36
CA TYR A 39 8.33 12.99 6.16
C TYR A 39 7.40 11.84 6.53
N GLN A 40 7.24 11.59 7.80
CA GLN A 40 6.41 10.51 8.33
C GLN A 40 5.11 11.10 8.89
N TYR A 41 3.99 10.82 8.23
CA TYR A 41 2.67 11.29 8.67
C TYR A 41 1.82 10.14 9.18
N ASP A 42 1.17 10.34 10.33
CA ASP A 42 0.49 9.29 11.05
C ASP A 42 -0.70 9.86 11.84
N ARG A 43 -1.49 9.00 12.52
CA ARG A 43 -2.64 9.38 13.35
C ARG A 43 -2.32 10.37 14.47
N LYS A 44 -1.06 10.52 14.85
CA LYS A 44 -0.59 11.47 15.86
C LYS A 44 -0.13 12.79 15.27
N SER A 45 0.02 12.85 13.96
CA SER A 45 0.46 14.04 13.25
C SER A 45 -0.68 15.06 13.13
N THR A 46 -0.32 16.34 13.05
CA THR A 46 -1.27 17.44 12.95
C THR A 46 -1.58 17.83 11.50
N SER A 47 -2.64 18.59 11.29
CA SER A 47 -2.96 19.15 9.97
C SER A 47 -1.90 20.14 9.47
N GLU A 48 -1.26 20.87 10.39
CA GLU A 48 -0.17 21.78 10.08
C GLU A 48 1.04 21.03 9.54
N GLU A 49 1.42 19.91 10.19
CA GLU A 49 2.49 19.04 9.68
C GLU A 49 2.19 18.51 8.27
N LEU A 50 0.93 18.10 8.00
CA LEU A 50 0.55 17.67 6.65
C LEU A 50 0.73 18.79 5.63
N MET A 51 0.30 20.00 5.95
CA MET A 51 0.46 21.16 5.09
C MET A 51 1.92 21.48 4.83
N ASP A 52 2.77 21.43 5.85
CA ASP A 52 4.21 21.69 5.73
C ASP A 52 4.90 20.61 4.88
N TYR A 53 4.59 19.33 5.10
CA TYR A 53 5.17 18.23 4.32
C TYR A 53 4.73 18.27 2.85
N CYS A 54 3.46 18.61 2.59
CA CYS A 54 2.94 18.77 1.23
C CYS A 54 3.50 19.97 0.48
N LYS A 55 4.19 20.90 1.16
CA LYS A 55 4.75 22.10 0.56
C LYS A 55 5.92 21.79 -0.37
N ASP A 56 6.78 20.87 0.02
CA ASP A 56 8.04 20.60 -0.67
C ASP A 56 8.36 19.10 -0.84
N ALA A 57 7.41 18.22 -0.64
CA ALA A 57 7.55 16.81 -0.99
C ALA A 57 7.78 16.65 -2.50
N ASP A 58 8.77 15.85 -2.89
CA ASP A 58 9.05 15.48 -4.27
C ASP A 58 8.28 14.22 -4.71
N PHE A 59 7.78 13.43 -3.75
CA PHE A 59 6.96 12.25 -3.96
C PHE A 59 6.12 11.94 -2.72
N VAL A 60 4.90 11.44 -2.92
CA VAL A 60 4.00 11.06 -1.82
C VAL A 60 3.59 9.60 -1.94
N PHE A 61 3.84 8.82 -0.89
CA PHE A 61 3.26 7.50 -0.70
C PHE A 61 2.06 7.60 0.26
N ASN A 62 0.84 7.47 -0.28
CA ASN A 62 -0.35 7.41 0.54
C ASN A 62 -0.66 5.96 0.93
N LEU A 63 -0.11 5.55 2.09
CA LEU A 63 -0.29 4.22 2.69
C LEU A 63 -1.30 4.24 3.85
N ALA A 64 -1.74 5.43 4.27
CA ALA A 64 -2.78 5.57 5.28
C ALA A 64 -4.08 4.95 4.77
N GLY A 65 -4.73 4.19 5.64
CA GLY A 65 -6.00 3.57 5.34
C GLY A 65 -6.51 2.71 6.51
N VAL A 66 -7.80 2.41 6.46
CA VAL A 66 -8.50 1.58 7.44
C VAL A 66 -9.00 0.32 6.76
N ASN A 67 -8.68 -0.85 7.32
CA ASN A 67 -9.10 -2.16 6.80
C ASN A 67 -9.85 -3.02 7.82
N ARG A 68 -9.79 -2.68 9.12
CA ARG A 68 -10.57 -3.31 10.20
C ARG A 68 -11.12 -2.21 11.12
N PRO A 69 -12.18 -1.52 10.71
CA PRO A 69 -12.80 -0.46 11.49
C PRO A 69 -13.60 -1.04 12.66
N LYS A 70 -13.84 -0.20 13.66
CA LYS A 70 -14.82 -0.47 14.70
C LYS A 70 -16.25 -0.16 14.24
N LYS A 71 -16.39 0.83 13.35
CA LYS A 71 -17.64 1.25 12.72
C LYS A 71 -17.45 1.27 11.20
N GLN A 72 -18.47 0.89 10.45
CA GLN A 72 -18.43 0.85 8.99
C GLN A 72 -18.09 2.22 8.35
N SER A 73 -18.54 3.33 8.96
CA SER A 73 -18.20 4.69 8.48
C SER A 73 -16.71 4.97 8.40
N GLU A 74 -15.92 4.35 9.30
CA GLU A 74 -14.47 4.55 9.35
C GLU A 74 -13.75 4.08 8.05
N PHE A 75 -14.38 3.23 7.23
CA PHE A 75 -13.83 2.89 5.91
C PHE A 75 -13.75 4.11 4.99
N MET A 76 -14.84 4.88 4.91
CA MET A 76 -14.86 6.08 4.07
C MET A 76 -13.99 7.19 4.68
N GLU A 77 -14.08 7.42 5.98
CA GLU A 77 -13.27 8.41 6.71
C GLU A 77 -11.77 8.17 6.49
N GLY A 78 -11.30 6.93 6.67
CA GLY A 78 -9.87 6.59 6.60
C GLY A 78 -9.34 6.35 5.20
N ASN A 79 -10.16 5.92 4.24
CA ASN A 79 -9.69 5.57 2.89
C ASN A 79 -10.02 6.63 1.83
N TYR A 80 -11.09 7.40 2.02
CA TYR A 80 -11.52 8.43 1.08
C TYR A 80 -11.30 9.85 1.62
N GLU A 81 -11.85 10.20 2.79
CA GLU A 81 -11.80 11.58 3.30
C GLU A 81 -10.37 12.03 3.61
N PHE A 82 -9.56 11.13 4.20
CA PHE A 82 -8.15 11.44 4.40
C PHE A 82 -7.40 11.60 3.08
N ALA A 83 -7.67 10.75 2.08
CA ALA A 83 -7.08 10.88 0.75
C ALA A 83 -7.44 12.24 0.11
N ASP A 84 -8.69 12.68 0.21
CA ASP A 84 -9.12 13.99 -0.28
C ASP A 84 -8.40 15.13 0.46
N THR A 85 -8.28 15.03 1.78
CA THR A 85 -7.53 16.00 2.62
C THR A 85 -6.07 16.12 2.18
N LEU A 86 -5.39 14.99 1.91
CA LEU A 86 -4.01 14.97 1.42
C LEU A 86 -3.88 15.66 0.05
N LEU A 87 -4.74 15.30 -0.90
CA LEU A 87 -4.73 15.88 -2.25
C LEU A 87 -5.08 17.37 -2.23
N ASP A 88 -5.95 17.79 -1.31
CA ASP A 88 -6.24 19.21 -1.05
C ASP A 88 -5.03 19.98 -0.51
N ALA A 89 -4.27 19.38 0.41
CA ALA A 89 -3.04 19.97 0.94
C ALA A 89 -2.01 20.18 -0.18
N LEU A 90 -1.84 19.21 -1.09
CA LEU A 90 -0.97 19.34 -2.27
C LEU A 90 -1.47 20.47 -3.20
N ARG A 91 -2.78 20.53 -3.49
CA ARG A 91 -3.38 21.61 -4.32
C ARG A 91 -3.14 22.98 -3.73
N LYS A 92 -3.40 23.17 -2.43
CA LYS A 92 -3.20 24.45 -1.73
C LYS A 92 -1.77 24.93 -1.75
N ASN A 93 -0.81 24.00 -1.76
CA ASN A 93 0.61 24.30 -1.87
C ASN A 93 1.11 24.40 -3.32
N ASN A 94 0.24 24.24 -4.35
CA ASN A 94 0.61 24.13 -5.76
C ASN A 94 1.67 23.06 -6.02
N ASN A 95 1.75 22.03 -5.18
CA ASN A 95 2.68 20.93 -5.35
C ASN A 95 2.09 19.91 -6.32
N ARG A 96 2.83 19.58 -7.37
CA ARG A 96 2.46 18.65 -8.44
C ARG A 96 3.35 17.40 -8.45
N CYS A 97 3.94 17.06 -7.32
CA CYS A 97 4.75 15.85 -7.24
C CYS A 97 3.91 14.59 -7.54
N PRO A 98 4.54 13.51 -8.01
CA PRO A 98 3.87 12.23 -8.16
C PRO A 98 3.27 11.74 -6.84
N VAL A 99 2.10 11.11 -6.92
CA VAL A 99 1.39 10.56 -5.76
C VAL A 99 1.04 9.10 -5.99
N MET A 100 1.38 8.25 -5.02
CA MET A 100 1.04 6.84 -5.02
C MET A 100 -0.10 6.58 -4.04
N LEU A 101 -1.07 5.75 -4.44
CA LEU A 101 -2.14 5.23 -3.59
C LEU A 101 -1.97 3.73 -3.37
N ALA A 102 -1.91 3.32 -2.10
CA ALA A 102 -2.07 1.92 -1.71
C ALA A 102 -3.56 1.54 -1.73
N SER A 103 -3.98 0.87 -2.80
CA SER A 103 -5.31 0.27 -2.94
C SER A 103 -5.28 -1.24 -2.65
N SER A 104 -6.28 -1.97 -3.08
CA SER A 104 -6.43 -3.40 -2.85
C SER A 104 -7.13 -4.06 -4.04
N ILE A 105 -6.80 -5.33 -4.32
CA ILE A 105 -7.54 -6.15 -5.27
C ILE A 105 -9.05 -6.22 -4.95
N GLN A 106 -9.44 -5.98 -3.69
CA GLN A 106 -10.85 -5.91 -3.30
C GLN A 106 -11.62 -4.74 -3.94
N ALA A 107 -10.91 -3.71 -4.43
CA ALA A 107 -11.51 -2.59 -5.15
C ALA A 107 -12.08 -3.00 -6.52
N ALA A 108 -11.76 -4.18 -7.04
CA ALA A 108 -12.38 -4.74 -8.23
C ALA A 108 -13.88 -5.03 -8.02
N LEU A 109 -14.34 -5.27 -6.79
CA LEU A 109 -15.72 -5.60 -6.42
C LEU A 109 -16.29 -6.80 -7.17
N THR A 110 -15.45 -7.78 -7.51
CA THR A 110 -15.80 -9.00 -8.23
C THR A 110 -15.68 -10.23 -7.34
N GLY A 111 -16.32 -11.33 -7.73
CA GLY A 111 -16.27 -12.60 -7.02
C GLY A 111 -16.61 -12.45 -5.54
N ARG A 112 -15.76 -12.98 -4.68
CA ARG A 112 -15.93 -12.92 -3.20
C ARG A 112 -15.89 -11.50 -2.64
N PHE A 113 -15.46 -10.51 -3.41
CA PHE A 113 -15.35 -9.11 -2.99
C PHE A 113 -16.51 -8.21 -3.45
N ALA A 114 -17.50 -8.73 -4.19
CA ALA A 114 -18.60 -7.96 -4.79
C ALA A 114 -19.37 -7.10 -3.77
N GLY A 115 -19.48 -7.54 -2.52
CA GLY A 115 -20.16 -6.81 -1.44
C GLY A 115 -19.21 -6.08 -0.46
N SER A 116 -17.91 -6.04 -0.72
CA SER A 116 -16.91 -5.51 0.22
C SER A 116 -17.04 -4.00 0.42
N ASP A 117 -17.43 -3.56 1.61
CA ASP A 117 -17.44 -2.12 1.95
C ASP A 117 -16.03 -1.54 2.00
N TYR A 118 -15.05 -2.34 2.41
CA TYR A 118 -13.64 -1.99 2.27
C TYR A 118 -13.27 -1.80 0.79
N GLY A 119 -13.63 -2.74 -0.08
CA GLY A 119 -13.41 -2.62 -1.52
C GLY A 119 -14.04 -1.37 -2.12
N LYS A 120 -15.29 -1.06 -1.75
CA LYS A 120 -15.98 0.17 -2.19
C LYS A 120 -15.23 1.44 -1.77
N SER A 121 -14.75 1.49 -0.53
CA SER A 121 -13.98 2.65 -0.03
C SER A 121 -12.64 2.81 -0.74
N LYS A 122 -11.97 1.70 -1.07
CA LYS A 122 -10.74 1.72 -1.87
C LYS A 122 -10.99 2.19 -3.29
N LEU A 123 -12.05 1.69 -3.94
CA LEU A 123 -12.44 2.13 -5.29
C LEU A 123 -12.76 3.63 -5.32
N ALA A 124 -13.48 4.13 -4.33
CA ALA A 124 -13.75 5.58 -4.22
C ALA A 124 -12.43 6.40 -4.12
N GLY A 125 -11.45 5.91 -3.35
CA GLY A 125 -10.11 6.50 -3.28
C GLY A 125 -9.37 6.46 -4.62
N GLU A 126 -9.44 5.34 -5.37
CA GLU A 126 -8.84 5.23 -6.70
C GLU A 126 -9.40 6.29 -7.67
N GLU A 127 -10.72 6.42 -7.75
CA GLU A 127 -11.37 7.40 -8.61
C GLU A 127 -11.00 8.85 -8.23
N LEU A 128 -10.89 9.14 -6.94
CA LEU A 128 -10.43 10.42 -6.43
C LEU A 128 -9.01 10.74 -6.93
N PHE A 129 -8.07 9.79 -6.79
CA PHE A 129 -6.69 9.94 -7.24
C PHE A 129 -6.60 10.10 -8.76
N PHE A 130 -7.31 9.30 -9.53
CA PHE A 130 -7.33 9.43 -10.99
C PHE A 130 -7.93 10.77 -11.44
N LYS A 131 -8.99 11.24 -10.78
CA LYS A 131 -9.56 12.58 -11.03
C LYS A 131 -8.54 13.67 -10.73
N TYR A 132 -7.85 13.57 -9.59
CA TYR A 132 -6.80 14.50 -9.21
C TYR A 132 -5.68 14.55 -10.25
N GLY A 133 -5.18 13.40 -10.69
CA GLY A 133 -4.13 13.32 -11.72
C GLY A 133 -4.53 14.01 -13.02
N ARG A 134 -5.74 13.69 -13.53
CA ARG A 134 -6.25 14.33 -14.76
C ARG A 134 -6.44 15.85 -14.63
N SER A 135 -6.98 16.29 -13.49
CA SER A 135 -7.31 17.72 -13.31
C SER A 135 -6.08 18.60 -13.04
N ASN A 136 -4.99 18.04 -12.53
CA ASN A 136 -3.81 18.80 -12.11
C ASN A 136 -2.54 18.48 -12.94
N GLY A 137 -2.63 17.55 -13.89
CA GLY A 137 -1.47 17.10 -14.67
C GLY A 137 -0.41 16.42 -13.81
N VAL A 138 -0.84 15.61 -12.80
CA VAL A 138 0.03 14.93 -11.85
C VAL A 138 0.11 13.45 -12.20
N ASN A 139 1.32 12.87 -12.13
CA ASN A 139 1.49 11.43 -12.25
C ASN A 139 0.92 10.73 -11.00
N VAL A 140 -0.07 9.87 -11.22
CA VAL A 140 -0.74 9.11 -10.17
C VAL A 140 -0.44 7.62 -10.37
N LEU A 141 0.00 6.96 -9.30
CA LEU A 141 0.32 5.55 -9.27
C LEU A 141 -0.63 4.83 -8.31
N VAL A 142 -1.56 4.05 -8.85
CA VAL A 142 -2.54 3.30 -8.03
C VAL A 142 -2.17 1.83 -8.05
N TYR A 143 -1.79 1.31 -6.88
CA TYR A 143 -1.44 -0.09 -6.69
C TYR A 143 -2.57 -0.84 -5.99
N ARG A 144 -3.13 -1.87 -6.63
CA ARG A 144 -4.06 -2.82 -6.01
C ARG A 144 -3.27 -3.96 -5.40
N PHE A 145 -2.97 -3.88 -4.11
CA PHE A 145 -2.21 -4.92 -3.43
C PHE A 145 -3.03 -6.20 -3.24
N PRO A 146 -2.41 -7.38 -3.49
CA PRO A 146 -2.92 -8.68 -3.04
C PRO A 146 -2.67 -8.87 -1.53
N ASN A 147 -2.58 -10.13 -1.07
CA ASN A 147 -2.31 -10.42 0.34
C ASN A 147 -0.83 -10.19 0.66
N LEU A 148 -0.55 -9.19 1.49
CA LEU A 148 0.81 -8.86 1.90
C LEU A 148 1.26 -9.71 3.10
N PHE A 149 2.55 -10.08 3.11
CA PHE A 149 3.19 -10.76 4.24
C PHE A 149 4.65 -10.36 4.40
N GLY A 150 5.23 -10.66 5.56
CA GLY A 150 6.64 -10.43 5.84
C GLY A 150 6.90 -9.68 7.14
N LYS A 151 8.08 -9.09 7.25
CA LYS A 151 8.60 -8.44 8.43
C LYS A 151 7.66 -7.35 8.97
N TRP A 152 7.36 -7.39 10.28
CA TRP A 152 6.45 -6.50 11.01
C TRP A 152 4.96 -6.64 10.63
N CYS A 153 4.58 -7.65 9.86
CA CYS A 153 3.17 -7.96 9.67
C CYS A 153 2.55 -8.40 10.99
N ARG A 154 1.40 -7.81 11.32
CA ARG A 154 0.74 -8.08 12.59
C ARG A 154 -0.02 -9.40 12.54
N PRO A 155 0.26 -10.37 13.44
CA PRO A 155 -0.53 -11.60 13.54
C PRO A 155 -1.96 -11.30 14.01
N ASN A 156 -2.88 -12.20 13.72
CA ASN A 156 -4.30 -12.09 14.06
C ASN A 156 -4.96 -10.80 13.54
N TYR A 157 -4.45 -10.28 12.42
CA TYR A 157 -4.96 -9.06 11.79
C TYR A 157 -5.36 -9.34 10.33
N ASN A 158 -4.48 -9.21 9.35
CA ASN A 158 -4.83 -9.34 7.93
C ASN A 158 -3.94 -10.30 7.12
N SER A 159 -3.10 -11.09 7.77
CA SER A 159 -2.22 -12.05 7.08
C SER A 159 -2.34 -13.42 7.72
N ALA A 160 -2.73 -14.41 6.92
CA ALA A 160 -2.71 -15.81 7.33
C ALA A 160 -1.28 -16.24 7.68
N VAL A 161 -0.30 -15.90 6.83
CA VAL A 161 1.12 -16.22 7.05
C VAL A 161 1.59 -15.71 8.41
N ALA A 162 1.40 -14.41 8.71
CA ALA A 162 1.82 -13.84 9.99
C ALA A 162 1.10 -14.49 11.19
N THR A 163 -0.16 -14.86 11.02
CA THR A 163 -0.96 -15.51 12.08
C THR A 163 -0.47 -16.92 12.31
N PHE A 164 -0.22 -17.71 11.26
CA PHE A 164 0.26 -19.07 11.37
C PHE A 164 1.67 -19.10 11.98
N CYS A 165 2.60 -18.29 11.47
CA CYS A 165 3.95 -18.18 12.06
C CYS A 165 3.89 -17.82 13.54
N HIS A 166 3.05 -16.86 13.95
CA HIS A 166 2.91 -16.47 15.35
C HIS A 166 2.36 -17.61 16.21
N ASN A 167 1.32 -18.30 15.73
CA ASN A 167 0.69 -19.36 16.48
C ASN A 167 1.66 -20.53 16.67
N ILE A 168 2.31 -21.00 15.61
CA ILE A 168 3.29 -22.10 15.67
C ILE A 168 4.45 -21.74 16.61
N ALA A 169 5.01 -20.52 16.48
CA ALA A 169 6.10 -20.07 17.35
C ALA A 169 5.73 -19.94 18.85
N ASN A 170 4.44 -19.99 19.19
CA ASN A 170 3.93 -19.94 20.56
C ASN A 170 3.17 -21.21 20.97
N ASP A 171 3.35 -22.31 20.25
CA ASP A 171 2.66 -23.59 20.49
C ASP A 171 1.12 -23.46 20.52
N LEU A 172 0.58 -22.51 19.74
CA LEU A 172 -0.86 -22.30 19.58
C LEU A 172 -1.37 -22.99 18.32
N PRO A 173 -2.62 -23.52 18.35
CA PRO A 173 -3.17 -24.15 17.15
C PRO A 173 -3.39 -23.15 16.01
N ILE A 174 -3.12 -23.57 14.79
CA ILE A 174 -3.55 -22.85 13.59
C ILE A 174 -4.92 -23.36 13.17
N GLN A 175 -5.76 -22.43 12.67
CA GLN A 175 -7.08 -22.76 12.15
C GLN A 175 -7.10 -22.49 10.65
N VAL A 176 -7.30 -23.54 9.86
CA VAL A 176 -7.47 -23.47 8.41
C VAL A 176 -8.93 -23.84 8.10
N ASN A 177 -9.76 -22.83 7.78
CA ASN A 177 -11.19 -23.06 7.54
C ASN A 177 -11.45 -23.84 6.26
N ASP A 178 -10.72 -23.51 5.18
CA ASP A 178 -10.75 -24.22 3.90
C ASP A 178 -9.33 -24.26 3.34
N ARG A 179 -8.78 -25.48 3.27
CA ARG A 179 -7.40 -25.72 2.80
C ARG A 179 -7.19 -25.34 1.31
N ASN A 180 -8.26 -25.37 0.54
CA ASN A 180 -8.21 -25.10 -0.92
C ASN A 180 -8.37 -23.60 -1.25
N THR A 181 -8.55 -22.74 -0.24
CA THR A 181 -8.64 -21.29 -0.49
C THR A 181 -7.34 -20.79 -1.09
N GLU A 182 -7.36 -20.34 -2.32
CA GLU A 182 -6.22 -19.76 -3.04
C GLU A 182 -5.99 -18.32 -2.60
N LEU A 183 -4.72 -17.98 -2.40
CA LEU A 183 -4.24 -16.65 -2.11
C LEU A 183 -3.13 -16.26 -3.09
N GLU A 184 -3.17 -15.04 -3.57
CA GLU A 184 -2.03 -14.38 -4.16
C GLU A 184 -1.29 -13.64 -3.03
N LEU A 185 -0.02 -13.98 -2.83
CA LEU A 185 0.85 -13.42 -1.80
C LEU A 185 1.90 -12.51 -2.42
N LEU A 186 2.09 -11.33 -1.82
CA LEU A 186 3.17 -10.41 -2.15
C LEU A 186 4.05 -10.21 -0.91
N TYR A 187 5.33 -10.56 -1.04
CA TYR A 187 6.31 -10.36 0.02
C TYR A 187 6.64 -8.87 0.18
N ILE A 188 6.81 -8.43 1.42
CA ILE A 188 6.96 -7.00 1.72
C ILE A 188 8.19 -6.38 1.07
N ASP A 189 9.33 -7.10 1.00
CA ASP A 189 10.55 -6.53 0.44
C ASP A 189 10.43 -6.39 -1.09
N ASP A 190 9.74 -7.31 -1.80
CA ASP A 190 9.44 -7.19 -3.23
C ASP A 190 8.53 -5.97 -3.52
N LEU A 191 7.56 -5.70 -2.62
CA LEU A 191 6.77 -4.49 -2.71
C LEU A 191 7.61 -3.23 -2.48
N ILE A 192 8.51 -3.23 -1.50
CA ILE A 192 9.38 -2.07 -1.22
C ILE A 192 10.32 -1.81 -2.41
N ASP A 193 10.83 -2.86 -3.05
CA ASP A 193 11.64 -2.74 -4.26
C ASP A 193 10.88 -2.07 -5.40
N GLU A 194 9.63 -2.47 -5.62
CA GLU A 194 8.74 -1.83 -6.60
C GLU A 194 8.46 -0.35 -6.25
N MET A 195 8.19 -0.06 -4.97
CA MET A 195 7.95 1.32 -4.53
C MET A 195 9.19 2.22 -4.70
N ILE A 196 10.39 1.68 -4.49
CA ILE A 196 11.65 2.39 -4.75
C ILE A 196 11.85 2.56 -6.26
N ALA A 197 11.55 1.55 -7.08
CA ALA A 197 11.58 1.67 -8.54
C ALA A 197 10.64 2.77 -9.05
N ALA A 198 9.47 2.93 -8.42
CA ALA A 198 8.52 3.98 -8.74
C ALA A 198 9.08 5.41 -8.48
N LEU A 199 9.96 5.60 -7.48
CA LEU A 199 10.66 6.88 -7.27
C LEU A 199 11.59 7.24 -8.44
N GLU A 200 12.05 6.24 -9.17
CA GLU A 200 12.91 6.40 -10.36
C GLU A 200 12.11 6.46 -11.67
N GLY A 201 10.77 6.45 -11.60
CA GLY A 201 9.89 6.39 -12.77
C GLY A 201 9.96 5.05 -13.51
N ARG A 202 10.28 3.97 -12.81
CA ARG A 202 10.41 2.60 -13.32
C ARG A 202 9.35 1.66 -12.76
N GLU A 203 8.20 2.23 -12.37
CA GLU A 203 7.06 1.46 -11.92
C GLU A 203 6.54 0.50 -12.99
N HIS A 204 6.05 -0.67 -12.56
CA HIS A 204 5.39 -1.62 -13.45
C HIS A 204 3.90 -1.25 -13.59
N ARG A 205 3.45 -1.06 -14.84
CA ARG A 205 2.07 -0.69 -15.17
C ARG A 205 1.26 -1.90 -15.62
N CYS A 206 -0.05 -1.86 -15.32
CA CYS A 206 -0.99 -2.91 -15.69
C CYS A 206 -2.42 -2.36 -15.87
N GLU A 207 -3.27 -3.18 -16.49
CA GLU A 207 -4.72 -3.16 -16.26
C GLU A 207 -5.11 -4.33 -15.35
N PHE A 208 -6.34 -4.30 -14.81
CA PHE A 208 -6.86 -5.39 -13.99
C PHE A 208 -8.01 -6.08 -14.73
N GLU A 209 -7.88 -7.40 -14.90
CA GLU A 209 -8.98 -8.30 -15.21
C GLU A 209 -9.45 -8.92 -13.89
N ASP A 210 -10.60 -8.48 -13.41
CA ASP A 210 -11.08 -8.77 -12.06
C ASP A 210 -10.03 -8.40 -10.98
N THR A 211 -9.45 -9.39 -10.32
CA THR A 211 -8.41 -9.21 -9.28
C THR A 211 -7.00 -9.44 -9.78
N THR A 212 -6.84 -9.83 -11.05
CA THR A 212 -5.55 -10.20 -11.64
C THR A 212 -4.93 -9.03 -12.39
N ALA A 213 -3.67 -8.72 -12.10
CA ALA A 213 -2.92 -7.72 -12.84
C ALA A 213 -2.46 -8.29 -14.19
N VAL A 214 -2.81 -7.59 -15.28
CA VAL A 214 -2.36 -7.90 -16.65
C VAL A 214 -1.37 -6.81 -17.06
N PRO A 215 -0.08 -7.14 -17.24
CA PRO A 215 0.94 -6.16 -17.58
C PRO A 215 0.61 -5.37 -18.84
N ASP A 216 0.65 -4.04 -18.73
CA ASP A 216 0.46 -3.09 -19.84
C ASP A 216 1.25 -1.83 -19.54
N VAL A 217 2.21 -1.47 -20.40
CA VAL A 217 3.07 -0.29 -20.24
C VAL A 217 2.28 1.03 -20.22
N ASN A 218 1.08 1.06 -20.79
CA ASN A 218 0.16 2.20 -20.77
C ASN A 218 -0.96 2.02 -19.77
N GLY A 219 -0.88 0.97 -18.94
CA GLY A 219 -1.90 0.62 -17.97
C GLY A 219 -2.18 1.74 -16.98
N ARG A 220 -3.43 1.80 -16.56
CA ARG A 220 -3.94 2.80 -15.62
C ARG A 220 -3.47 2.56 -14.19
N TYR A 221 -3.21 1.30 -13.86
CA TYR A 221 -2.76 0.84 -12.55
C TYR A 221 -1.28 0.51 -12.52
N CYS A 222 -0.78 0.25 -11.31
CA CYS A 222 0.54 -0.30 -11.08
C CYS A 222 0.44 -1.60 -10.28
N TYR A 223 1.46 -2.45 -10.39
CA TYR A 223 1.53 -3.72 -9.68
C TYR A 223 2.99 -4.07 -9.33
N ALA A 224 3.18 -4.90 -8.30
CA ALA A 224 4.48 -5.50 -8.02
C ALA A 224 4.61 -6.79 -8.83
N PRO A 225 5.69 -6.98 -9.62
CA PRO A 225 5.77 -8.09 -10.59
C PRO A 225 6.05 -9.46 -9.97
N VAL A 226 6.46 -9.50 -8.70
CA VAL A 226 6.79 -10.74 -8.01
C VAL A 226 5.69 -11.08 -7.02
N THR A 227 4.82 -12.02 -7.38
CA THR A 227 3.77 -12.56 -6.49
C THR A 227 3.82 -14.09 -6.50
N HIS A 228 3.21 -14.70 -5.49
CA HIS A 228 3.16 -16.14 -5.30
C HIS A 228 1.71 -16.61 -5.14
N HIS A 229 1.30 -17.61 -5.90
CA HIS A 229 0.00 -18.25 -5.76
C HIS A 229 0.13 -19.50 -4.90
N VAL A 230 -0.67 -19.60 -3.85
CA VAL A 230 -0.58 -20.65 -2.85
C VAL A 230 -1.94 -20.85 -2.17
N THR A 231 -2.23 -22.07 -1.74
CA THR A 231 -3.43 -22.35 -0.94
C THR A 231 -3.16 -22.18 0.57
N LEU A 232 -4.21 -21.94 1.36
CA LEU A 232 -4.09 -21.90 2.82
C LEU A 232 -3.55 -23.21 3.40
N GLY A 233 -3.88 -24.35 2.76
CA GLY A 233 -3.36 -25.66 3.15
C GLY A 233 -1.86 -25.77 2.96
N GLU A 234 -1.35 -25.34 1.80
CA GLU A 234 0.10 -25.33 1.50
C GLU A 234 0.86 -24.42 2.45
N ILE A 235 0.33 -23.23 2.80
CA ILE A 235 0.95 -22.35 3.79
C ILE A 235 1.06 -23.06 5.13
N ALA A 236 -0.01 -23.75 5.57
CA ALA A 236 -0.01 -24.48 6.83
C ALA A 236 1.04 -25.61 6.82
N ASP A 237 1.08 -26.39 5.75
CA ASP A 237 2.02 -27.54 5.62
C ASP A 237 3.50 -27.08 5.51
N LEU A 238 3.75 -25.89 4.97
CA LEU A 238 5.12 -25.34 4.88
C LEU A 238 5.64 -24.81 6.21
N LEU A 239 4.76 -24.44 7.12
CA LEU A 239 5.12 -23.83 8.39
C LEU A 239 5.08 -24.80 9.58
N ASP A 240 4.42 -25.99 9.44
CA ASP A 240 4.30 -27.00 10.45
C ASP A 240 5.55 -27.93 10.44
#